data_6b87248426ad7086b8603db9d3b3600a
#
_entry.id   6b87248426ad7086b8603db9d3b3600a
#
_cell.length_a   1.000
_cell.length_b   1.000
_cell.length_c   1.000
_cell.angle_alpha   90.00
_cell.angle_beta   90.00
_cell.angle_gamma   90.00
#
_symmetry.space_group_name_H-M   'P 1'
#
loop_
_entity.id
_entity.type
_entity.pdbx_description
1 polymer ?
#
loop_
_entity_poly.entity_id
_entity_poly.type
_entity_poly.pdbx_seq_one_letter_code
_entity_poly.pdbx_strand_id
1 'polypeptide(L)'
;MRANPDVASAVKAGQFISGRDHFDRRGSNEGRKIVLGEACLAEEKKKKKERVRPLLRHDMPFVETEAGFDFLTEDLRREFNILDTSNVSSNDYGPPVLHLIQKHANGILLDCGAGKRKDYYSNVVNFEVVPYASTDVRGVGEVLPFKDSSFDAIISVAVLEHVKNPFQCAAELIRVLKPGGELYCCVPFLQPYHGYPNHYYNMTAQGLVNLFGEAISVDSVDVTDKILPIWSLTWILQSWASGLEGNVREDFLQMRVADFLGSPMDHLNSAYVRNLSHEKNLELASACFLKAKKKIS
;
A
#
# COMPACT_ATOMS: atom_id res chain seq x y z
N MET A 1 -25.33 1.61 -4.09
CA MET A 1 -26.17 2.35 -5.04
C MET A 1 -25.65 3.77 -5.33
N ARG A 2 -25.05 4.50 -4.39
CA ARG A 2 -24.47 5.84 -4.69
C ARG A 2 -23.35 5.82 -5.75
N ALA A 3 -22.55 4.75 -5.79
CA ALA A 3 -21.48 4.58 -6.78
C ALA A 3 -21.97 4.12 -8.17
N ASN A 4 -23.20 3.64 -8.29
CA ASN A 4 -23.79 3.10 -9.51
C ASN A 4 -25.24 3.60 -9.65
N PRO A 5 -25.47 4.81 -10.19
CA PRO A 5 -26.80 5.42 -10.29
C PRO A 5 -27.77 4.62 -11.19
N ASP A 6 -27.24 3.98 -12.22
CA ASP A 6 -27.98 3.10 -13.13
C ASP A 6 -28.51 1.87 -12.38
N VAL A 7 -27.73 1.27 -11.50
CA VAL A 7 -28.18 0.18 -10.61
C VAL A 7 -29.28 0.68 -9.65
N ALA A 8 -29.14 1.90 -9.12
CA ALA A 8 -30.18 2.47 -8.28
C ALA A 8 -31.51 2.61 -9.03
N SER A 9 -31.45 3.03 -10.31
CA SER A 9 -32.61 3.12 -11.19
C SER A 9 -33.22 1.75 -11.49
N ALA A 10 -32.41 0.74 -11.78
CA ALA A 10 -32.84 -0.63 -12.05
C ALA A 10 -33.50 -1.30 -10.82
N VAL A 11 -32.99 -1.04 -9.61
CA VAL A 11 -33.61 -1.50 -8.37
C VAL A 11 -34.95 -0.78 -8.14
N LYS A 12 -35.01 0.54 -8.36
CA LYS A 12 -36.26 1.31 -8.26
C LYS A 12 -37.32 0.85 -9.27
N ALA A 13 -36.90 0.41 -10.45
CA ALA A 13 -37.76 -0.18 -11.48
C ALA A 13 -38.16 -1.64 -11.23
N GLY A 14 -37.74 -2.24 -10.10
CA GLY A 14 -38.09 -3.62 -9.73
C GLY A 14 -37.34 -4.70 -10.50
N GLN A 15 -36.31 -4.36 -11.28
CA GLN A 15 -35.50 -5.32 -12.03
C GLN A 15 -34.58 -6.15 -11.13
N PHE A 16 -34.24 -5.62 -9.96
CA PHE A 16 -33.43 -6.25 -8.92
C PHE A 16 -34.02 -5.92 -7.55
N ILE A 17 -33.90 -6.87 -6.62
CA ILE A 17 -34.39 -6.69 -5.22
C ILE A 17 -33.54 -5.65 -4.49
N SER A 18 -32.25 -5.59 -4.79
CA SER A 18 -31.30 -4.66 -4.16
C SER A 18 -30.08 -4.42 -5.04
N GLY A 19 -29.26 -3.42 -4.70
CA GLY A 19 -27.96 -3.23 -5.34
C GLY A 19 -27.02 -4.44 -5.17
N ARG A 20 -27.14 -5.17 -4.06
CA ARG A 20 -26.39 -6.42 -3.83
C ARG A 20 -26.86 -7.53 -4.77
N ASP A 21 -28.16 -7.72 -4.92
CA ASP A 21 -28.76 -8.68 -5.87
C ASP A 21 -28.29 -8.41 -7.32
N HIS A 22 -28.24 -7.13 -7.72
CA HIS A 22 -27.64 -6.75 -9.00
C HIS A 22 -26.18 -7.15 -9.10
N PHE A 23 -25.39 -6.84 -8.06
CA PHE A 23 -23.95 -7.14 -8.05
C PHE A 23 -23.69 -8.64 -8.17
N ASP A 24 -24.37 -9.44 -7.37
CA ASP A 24 -24.20 -10.89 -7.34
C ASP A 24 -24.59 -11.56 -8.67
N ARG A 25 -25.58 -10.99 -9.38
CA ARG A 25 -26.04 -11.53 -10.66
C ARG A 25 -25.31 -11.00 -11.90
N ARG A 26 -24.80 -9.77 -11.86
CA ARG A 26 -24.18 -9.09 -13.02
C ARG A 26 -23.00 -8.23 -12.66
N GLY A 27 -23.07 -7.46 -11.58
CA GLY A 27 -22.12 -6.40 -11.26
C GLY A 27 -20.69 -6.88 -10.99
N SER A 28 -20.52 -8.12 -10.50
CA SER A 28 -19.19 -8.73 -10.35
C SER A 28 -18.51 -8.95 -11.70
N ASN A 29 -19.27 -9.41 -12.69
CA ASN A 29 -18.77 -9.62 -14.07
C ASN A 29 -18.59 -8.31 -14.83
N GLU A 30 -19.28 -7.24 -14.42
CA GLU A 30 -19.17 -5.89 -15.00
C GLU A 30 -18.06 -5.05 -14.34
N GLY A 31 -17.29 -5.61 -13.39
CA GLY A 31 -16.23 -4.89 -12.66
C GLY A 31 -16.74 -3.72 -11.81
N ARG A 32 -18.00 -3.76 -11.38
CA ARG A 32 -18.61 -2.65 -10.63
C ARG A 32 -18.11 -2.57 -9.21
N LYS A 33 -17.91 -1.34 -8.73
CA LYS A 33 -17.53 -1.07 -7.34
C LYS A 33 -18.72 -1.24 -6.39
N ILE A 34 -18.48 -1.93 -5.25
CA ILE A 34 -19.42 -1.96 -4.13
C ILE A 34 -19.00 -0.92 -3.11
N VAL A 35 -19.87 0.04 -2.83
CA VAL A 35 -19.74 0.91 -1.65
C VAL A 35 -20.78 0.46 -0.63
N LEU A 36 -20.29 -0.12 0.46
CA LEU A 36 -21.14 -0.57 1.57
C LEU A 36 -21.49 0.61 2.47
N GLY A 37 -22.77 0.72 2.87
CA GLY A 37 -23.14 1.58 3.99
C GLY A 37 -22.59 1.01 5.30
N GLU A 38 -22.47 1.84 6.35
CA GLU A 38 -21.85 1.45 7.64
C GLU A 38 -22.46 0.16 8.24
N ALA A 39 -23.78 0.02 8.25
CA ALA A 39 -24.46 -1.19 8.76
C ALA A 39 -24.11 -2.44 7.92
N CYS A 40 -24.06 -2.31 6.60
CA CYS A 40 -23.67 -3.42 5.72
C CYS A 40 -22.18 -3.78 5.90
N LEU A 41 -21.32 -2.78 6.12
CA LEU A 41 -19.90 -3.01 6.39
C LEU A 41 -19.70 -3.81 7.68
N ALA A 42 -20.41 -3.44 8.75
CA ALA A 42 -20.32 -4.15 10.03
C ALA A 42 -20.74 -5.62 9.90
N GLU A 43 -21.82 -5.90 9.17
CA GLU A 43 -22.27 -7.29 8.93
C GLU A 43 -21.25 -8.09 8.11
N GLU A 44 -20.72 -7.52 7.03
CA GLU A 44 -19.71 -8.20 6.20
C GLU A 44 -18.41 -8.41 6.99
N LYS A 45 -18.00 -7.46 7.83
CA LYS A 45 -16.86 -7.63 8.75
C LYS A 45 -17.08 -8.78 9.72
N LYS A 46 -18.28 -8.90 10.32
CA LYS A 46 -18.61 -10.01 11.21
C LYS A 46 -18.48 -11.37 10.51
N LYS A 47 -19.02 -11.50 9.30
CA LYS A 47 -18.89 -12.74 8.51
C LYS A 47 -17.44 -13.04 8.18
N LYS A 48 -16.68 -12.03 7.76
CA LYS A 48 -15.26 -12.19 7.43
C LYS A 48 -14.45 -12.58 8.67
N LYS A 49 -14.72 -11.99 9.82
CA LYS A 49 -14.08 -12.29 11.10
C LYS A 49 -14.14 -13.78 11.42
N GLU A 50 -15.30 -14.44 11.21
CA GLU A 50 -15.44 -15.89 11.42
C GLU A 50 -14.62 -16.71 10.40
N ARG A 51 -14.43 -16.22 9.19
CA ARG A 51 -13.55 -16.86 8.19
C ARG A 51 -12.05 -16.68 8.50
N VAL A 52 -11.69 -15.55 9.10
CA VAL A 52 -10.30 -15.21 9.46
C VAL A 52 -9.84 -15.92 10.72
N ARG A 53 -10.72 -16.09 11.71
CA ARG A 53 -10.39 -16.70 13.01
C ARG A 53 -9.61 -18.02 12.91
N PRO A 54 -9.98 -19.02 12.10
CA PRO A 54 -9.23 -20.29 11.99
C PRO A 54 -7.84 -20.14 11.38
N LEU A 55 -7.57 -19.02 10.68
CA LEU A 55 -6.27 -18.73 10.07
C LEU A 55 -5.28 -18.09 11.04
N LEU A 56 -5.76 -17.60 12.20
CA LEU A 56 -4.91 -16.93 13.17
C LEU A 56 -4.02 -17.89 13.94
N ARG A 57 -2.82 -17.44 14.27
CA ARG A 57 -1.91 -18.09 15.20
C ARG A 57 -2.44 -17.99 16.62
N HIS A 58 -2.20 -19.00 17.44
CA HIS A 58 -2.63 -19.05 18.85
C HIS A 58 -1.49 -18.72 19.82
N ASP A 59 -0.27 -18.65 19.34
CA ASP A 59 0.94 -18.38 20.12
C ASP A 59 1.29 -16.89 20.23
N MET A 60 0.46 -16.01 19.64
CA MET A 60 0.59 -14.57 19.73
C MET A 60 -0.56 -13.95 20.54
N PRO A 61 -0.25 -13.01 21.45
CA PRO A 61 -1.29 -12.28 22.17
C PRO A 61 -2.06 -11.34 21.24
N PHE A 62 -3.37 -11.27 21.41
CA PHE A 62 -4.20 -10.32 20.68
C PHE A 62 -5.43 -9.87 21.48
N VAL A 63 -6.00 -8.75 21.09
CA VAL A 63 -7.29 -8.27 21.56
C VAL A 63 -8.32 -8.47 20.45
N GLU A 64 -9.40 -9.17 20.77
CA GLU A 64 -10.53 -9.28 19.86
C GLU A 64 -11.47 -8.09 20.07
N THR A 65 -11.79 -7.38 18.98
CA THR A 65 -12.72 -6.25 18.97
C THR A 65 -13.95 -6.57 18.10
N GLU A 66 -14.95 -5.73 18.13
CA GLU A 66 -16.08 -5.84 17.17
C GLU A 66 -15.57 -5.73 15.72
N ALA A 67 -14.58 -4.88 15.50
CA ALA A 67 -14.04 -4.58 14.17
C ALA A 67 -13.12 -5.68 13.61
N GLY A 68 -12.53 -6.54 14.46
CA GLY A 68 -11.56 -7.57 14.02
C GLY A 68 -10.63 -8.00 15.14
N PHE A 69 -9.36 -8.24 14.81
CA PHE A 69 -8.33 -8.73 15.72
C PHE A 69 -7.16 -7.74 15.78
N ASP A 70 -6.71 -7.38 16.97
CA ASP A 70 -5.58 -6.49 17.18
C ASP A 70 -4.40 -7.25 17.80
N PHE A 71 -3.34 -7.48 17.02
CA PHE A 71 -2.09 -8.10 17.42
C PHE A 71 -0.97 -7.10 17.67
N LEU A 72 -1.23 -5.79 17.50
CA LEU A 72 -0.22 -4.76 17.63
C LEU A 72 0.04 -4.41 19.10
N THR A 73 0.94 -5.17 19.73
CA THR A 73 1.40 -4.94 21.09
C THR A 73 2.37 -3.76 21.19
N GLU A 74 2.58 -3.21 22.41
CA GLU A 74 3.56 -2.16 22.64
C GLU A 74 5.00 -2.61 22.36
N ASP A 75 5.30 -3.90 22.52
CA ASP A 75 6.62 -4.43 22.18
C ASP A 75 6.84 -4.43 20.68
N LEU A 76 5.86 -4.88 19.88
CA LEU A 76 5.93 -4.80 18.42
C LEU A 76 6.01 -3.34 17.93
N ARG A 77 5.27 -2.42 18.55
CA ARG A 77 5.36 -0.98 18.24
C ARG A 77 6.79 -0.46 18.41
N ARG A 78 7.43 -0.79 19.52
CA ARG A 78 8.81 -0.36 19.81
C ARG A 78 9.83 -1.03 18.90
N GLU A 79 9.71 -2.34 18.71
CA GLU A 79 10.64 -3.12 17.89
C GLU A 79 10.64 -2.62 16.44
N PHE A 80 9.45 -2.44 15.84
CA PHE A 80 9.31 -2.07 14.44
C PHE A 80 9.08 -0.57 14.22
N ASN A 81 9.25 0.26 15.27
CA ASN A 81 9.12 1.71 15.21
C ASN A 81 7.77 2.19 14.64
N ILE A 82 6.69 1.56 15.10
CA ILE A 82 5.33 1.92 14.67
C ILE A 82 4.87 3.13 15.48
N LEU A 83 4.75 4.26 14.81
CA LEU A 83 4.28 5.52 15.39
C LEU A 83 2.80 5.74 15.04
N ASP A 84 2.09 6.41 15.95
CA ASP A 84 0.75 6.89 15.61
C ASP A 84 0.85 8.05 14.61
N THR A 85 -0.01 8.01 13.60
CA THR A 85 -0.06 9.03 12.56
C THR A 85 -1.50 9.40 12.24
N SER A 86 -1.74 10.71 12.03
CA SER A 86 -2.99 11.20 11.48
C SER A 86 -3.05 11.09 9.94
N ASN A 87 -1.93 10.78 9.31
CA ASN A 87 -1.87 10.59 7.88
C ASN A 87 -2.65 9.34 7.46
N VAL A 88 -3.40 9.47 6.39
CA VAL A 88 -4.26 8.41 5.86
C VAL A 88 -3.71 7.94 4.53
N SER A 89 -3.18 6.71 4.51
CA SER A 89 -2.91 6.03 3.24
C SER A 89 -4.23 5.49 2.68
N SER A 90 -4.57 5.84 1.45
CA SER A 90 -5.78 5.37 0.78
C SER A 90 -5.54 5.30 -0.72
N ASN A 91 -5.24 4.11 -1.21
CA ASN A 91 -5.05 3.85 -2.64
C ASN A 91 -6.16 2.95 -3.16
N ASP A 92 -6.79 3.34 -4.27
CA ASP A 92 -7.73 2.45 -4.96
C ASP A 92 -6.95 1.31 -5.64
N TYR A 93 -7.53 0.12 -5.63
CA TYR A 93 -6.96 -1.01 -6.36
C TYR A 93 -6.88 -0.72 -7.86
N GLY A 94 -5.74 -1.03 -8.47
CA GLY A 94 -5.57 -0.99 -9.91
C GLY A 94 -6.15 -2.24 -10.59
N PRO A 95 -6.28 -2.23 -11.94
CA PRO A 95 -6.84 -3.35 -12.68
C PRO A 95 -6.19 -4.71 -12.39
N PRO A 96 -4.84 -4.84 -12.24
CA PRO A 96 -4.23 -6.13 -11.92
C PRO A 96 -4.69 -6.70 -10.58
N VAL A 97 -4.79 -5.85 -9.54
CA VAL A 97 -5.25 -6.24 -8.20
C VAL A 97 -6.73 -6.62 -8.23
N LEU A 98 -7.56 -5.86 -8.93
CA LEU A 98 -8.98 -6.17 -9.10
C LEU A 98 -9.18 -7.52 -9.82
N HIS A 99 -8.37 -7.81 -10.84
CA HIS A 99 -8.35 -9.10 -11.51
C HIS A 99 -7.98 -10.23 -10.55
N LEU A 100 -6.95 -10.05 -9.74
CA LEU A 100 -6.52 -11.03 -8.73
C LEU A 100 -7.64 -11.32 -7.71
N ILE A 101 -8.28 -10.26 -7.19
CA ILE A 101 -9.42 -10.40 -6.25
C ILE A 101 -10.57 -11.20 -6.89
N GLN A 102 -10.87 -10.93 -8.15
CA GLN A 102 -11.94 -11.60 -8.88
C GLN A 102 -11.58 -13.07 -9.20
N LYS A 103 -10.35 -13.33 -9.63
CA LYS A 103 -9.84 -14.68 -9.89
C LYS A 103 -9.98 -15.58 -8.67
N HIS A 104 -9.73 -15.05 -7.49
CA HIS A 104 -9.83 -15.75 -6.21
C HIS A 104 -11.14 -15.43 -5.45
N ALA A 105 -12.28 -15.25 -6.16
CA ALA A 105 -13.55 -14.88 -5.54
C ALA A 105 -14.04 -15.87 -4.48
N ASN A 106 -13.72 -17.16 -4.63
CA ASN A 106 -14.05 -18.24 -3.68
C ASN A 106 -12.92 -18.52 -2.66
N GLY A 107 -11.76 -17.90 -2.83
CA GLY A 107 -10.59 -18.02 -1.96
C GLY A 107 -10.59 -16.98 -0.84
N ILE A 108 -9.42 -16.82 -0.23
CA ILE A 108 -9.15 -15.77 0.74
C ILE A 108 -7.79 -15.13 0.43
N LEU A 109 -7.77 -13.80 0.32
CA LEU A 109 -6.59 -13.02 0.01
C LEU A 109 -6.16 -12.22 1.23
N LEU A 110 -4.87 -11.94 1.34
CA LEU A 110 -4.33 -10.97 2.28
C LEU A 110 -3.97 -9.68 1.54
N ASP A 111 -4.46 -8.55 2.02
CA ASP A 111 -3.95 -7.22 1.64
C ASP A 111 -3.08 -6.72 2.81
N CYS A 112 -1.77 -6.93 2.70
CA CYS A 112 -0.79 -6.55 3.72
C CYS A 112 -0.41 -5.08 3.54
N GLY A 113 -0.73 -4.25 4.53
CA GLY A 113 -0.65 -2.79 4.45
C GLY A 113 -1.80 -2.19 3.64
N ALA A 114 -3.02 -2.62 3.95
CA ALA A 114 -4.21 -2.26 3.18
C ALA A 114 -4.49 -0.75 3.13
N GLY A 115 -4.07 0.02 4.14
CA GLY A 115 -4.50 1.39 4.28
C GLY A 115 -6.01 1.52 4.51
N LYS A 116 -6.53 2.73 4.38
CA LYS A 116 -7.97 2.99 4.44
C LYS A 116 -8.62 2.62 3.12
N ARG A 117 -9.31 1.48 3.05
CA ARG A 117 -10.04 1.06 1.85
C ARG A 117 -11.42 1.68 1.77
N LYS A 118 -11.74 2.22 0.59
CA LYS A 118 -13.08 2.71 0.25
C LYS A 118 -14.00 1.58 -0.18
N ASP A 119 -13.45 0.60 -0.90
CA ASP A 119 -14.13 -0.60 -1.34
C ASP A 119 -13.72 -1.77 -0.44
N TYR A 120 -14.71 -2.53 0.07
CA TYR A 120 -14.49 -3.64 0.98
C TYR A 120 -14.92 -4.96 0.34
N TYR A 121 -13.98 -5.88 0.20
CA TYR A 121 -14.19 -7.19 -0.43
C TYR A 121 -14.26 -8.29 0.63
N SER A 122 -15.29 -9.14 0.56
CA SER A 122 -15.52 -10.22 1.54
C SER A 122 -14.44 -11.30 1.53
N ASN A 123 -13.71 -11.44 0.42
CA ASN A 123 -12.61 -12.40 0.25
C ASN A 123 -11.21 -11.80 0.47
N VAL A 124 -11.09 -10.51 0.78
CA VAL A 124 -9.79 -9.85 1.07
C VAL A 124 -9.70 -9.48 2.54
N VAL A 125 -8.72 -10.00 3.24
CA VAL A 125 -8.39 -9.64 4.63
C VAL A 125 -7.52 -8.39 4.62
N ASN A 126 -8.05 -7.28 5.09
CA ASN A 126 -7.32 -6.01 5.20
C ASN A 126 -6.46 -6.03 6.48
N PHE A 127 -5.17 -6.26 6.31
CA PHE A 127 -4.18 -6.23 7.38
C PHE A 127 -3.48 -4.86 7.39
N GLU A 128 -3.43 -4.20 8.57
CA GLU A 128 -2.95 -2.82 8.66
C GLU A 128 -2.45 -2.51 10.08
N VAL A 129 -1.50 -1.57 10.21
CA VAL A 129 -1.03 -1.06 11.51
C VAL A 129 -1.99 -0.04 12.12
N VAL A 130 -2.77 0.66 11.29
CA VAL A 130 -3.73 1.69 11.70
C VAL A 130 -5.14 1.09 11.78
N PRO A 131 -5.93 1.40 12.84
CA PRO A 131 -7.26 0.84 13.03
C PRO A 131 -8.32 1.60 12.20
N TYR A 132 -8.23 1.55 10.86
CA TYR A 132 -9.27 2.08 9.99
C TYR A 132 -10.56 1.27 10.08
N ALA A 133 -11.70 1.87 9.72
CA ALA A 133 -12.98 1.14 9.65
C ALA A 133 -12.91 -0.09 8.72
N SER A 134 -12.02 -0.06 7.72
CA SER A 134 -11.79 -1.18 6.80
C SER A 134 -10.80 -2.23 7.31
N THR A 135 -10.04 -1.98 8.38
CA THR A 135 -9.02 -2.92 8.92
C THR A 135 -9.71 -4.13 9.55
N ASP A 136 -9.32 -5.33 9.16
CA ASP A 136 -9.82 -6.61 9.69
C ASP A 136 -8.89 -7.18 10.75
N VAL A 137 -7.58 -7.10 10.51
CA VAL A 137 -6.54 -7.57 11.43
C VAL A 137 -5.47 -6.49 11.54
N ARG A 138 -5.11 -6.13 12.77
CA ARG A 138 -4.09 -5.14 13.07
C ARG A 138 -2.80 -5.80 13.51
N GLY A 139 -1.67 -5.36 12.96
CA GLY A 139 -0.35 -5.90 13.30
C GLY A 139 0.74 -5.34 12.41
N VAL A 140 1.95 -5.93 12.50
CA VAL A 140 3.12 -5.55 11.69
C VAL A 140 3.43 -6.63 10.65
N GLY A 141 3.86 -6.19 9.47
CA GLY A 141 4.14 -7.09 8.34
C GLY A 141 5.31 -8.05 8.59
N GLU A 142 6.24 -7.66 9.44
CA GLU A 142 7.41 -8.46 9.82
C GLU A 142 7.07 -9.66 10.73
N VAL A 143 5.88 -9.67 11.35
CA VAL A 143 5.38 -10.75 12.20
C VAL A 143 3.89 -10.94 11.96
N LEU A 144 3.55 -11.63 10.87
CA LEU A 144 2.15 -11.84 10.50
C LEU A 144 1.47 -12.83 11.46
N PRO A 145 0.28 -12.47 12.00
CA PRO A 145 -0.43 -13.30 12.97
C PRO A 145 -1.23 -14.43 12.34
N PHE A 146 -0.81 -14.91 11.17
CA PHE A 146 -1.49 -15.96 10.44
C PHE A 146 -0.66 -17.23 10.40
N LYS A 147 -1.34 -18.37 10.33
CA LYS A 147 -0.72 -19.69 10.12
C LYS A 147 -0.08 -19.76 8.73
N ASP A 148 0.84 -20.69 8.56
CA ASP A 148 1.44 -20.99 7.26
C ASP A 148 0.36 -21.36 6.23
N SER A 149 0.60 -21.02 4.98
CA SER A 149 -0.26 -21.42 3.85
C SER A 149 -1.74 -21.07 4.05
N SER A 150 -2.02 -19.87 4.58
CA SER A 150 -3.38 -19.43 4.91
C SER A 150 -4.10 -18.78 3.72
N PHE A 151 -3.38 -18.15 2.78
CA PHE A 151 -3.97 -17.31 1.75
C PHE A 151 -3.74 -17.85 0.33
N ASP A 152 -4.76 -17.71 -0.52
CA ASP A 152 -4.70 -18.11 -1.93
C ASP A 152 -3.96 -17.08 -2.78
N ALA A 153 -3.99 -15.81 -2.36
CA ALA A 153 -3.18 -14.76 -2.95
C ALA A 153 -2.87 -13.65 -1.92
N ILE A 154 -1.81 -12.89 -2.21
CA ILE A 154 -1.36 -11.77 -1.38
C ILE A 154 -1.22 -10.51 -2.25
N ILE A 155 -1.65 -9.38 -1.68
CA ILE A 155 -1.50 -8.03 -2.21
C ILE A 155 -0.61 -7.27 -1.22
N SER A 156 0.43 -6.59 -1.73
CA SER A 156 1.26 -5.65 -0.96
C SER A 156 1.65 -4.49 -1.88
N VAL A 157 1.01 -3.34 -1.69
CA VAL A 157 1.17 -2.18 -2.59
C VAL A 157 1.56 -0.96 -1.78
N ALA A 158 2.77 -0.45 -2.02
CA ALA A 158 3.36 0.68 -1.32
C ALA A 158 3.40 0.43 0.21
N VAL A 159 4.09 -0.65 0.61
CA VAL A 159 4.20 -1.11 2.00
C VAL A 159 5.64 -1.42 2.38
N LEU A 160 6.37 -2.19 1.55
CA LEU A 160 7.70 -2.71 1.93
C LEU A 160 8.75 -1.60 2.04
N GLU A 161 8.50 -0.44 1.46
CA GLU A 161 9.30 0.78 1.67
C GLU A 161 9.15 1.38 3.07
N HIS A 162 8.03 1.10 3.75
CA HIS A 162 7.69 1.63 5.08
C HIS A 162 8.00 0.67 6.22
N VAL A 163 8.31 -0.60 5.94
CA VAL A 163 8.65 -1.59 6.96
C VAL A 163 10.14 -1.54 7.31
N LYS A 164 10.45 -1.71 8.57
CA LYS A 164 11.82 -1.63 9.08
C LYS A 164 12.70 -2.77 8.56
N ASN A 165 12.13 -3.95 8.40
CA ASN A 165 12.81 -5.13 7.86
C ASN A 165 12.02 -5.76 6.71
N PRO A 166 12.19 -5.26 5.46
CA PRO A 166 11.43 -5.76 4.32
C PRO A 166 11.75 -7.23 3.97
N PHE A 167 12.94 -7.73 4.28
CA PHE A 167 13.28 -9.14 4.06
C PHE A 167 12.48 -10.06 4.99
N GLN A 168 12.33 -9.67 6.26
CA GLN A 168 11.51 -10.42 7.21
C GLN A 168 10.04 -10.37 6.81
N CYS A 169 9.55 -9.19 6.39
CA CYS A 169 8.18 -9.05 5.91
C CYS A 169 7.94 -9.91 4.66
N ALA A 170 8.86 -9.91 3.69
CA ALA A 170 8.76 -10.76 2.51
C ALA A 170 8.73 -12.26 2.87
N ALA A 171 9.57 -12.70 3.80
CA ALA A 171 9.56 -14.08 4.29
C ALA A 171 8.21 -14.45 4.94
N GLU A 172 7.62 -13.55 5.71
CA GLU A 172 6.30 -13.75 6.32
C GLU A 172 5.18 -13.80 5.26
N LEU A 173 5.23 -12.93 4.23
CA LEU A 173 4.29 -13.00 3.10
C LEU A 173 4.36 -14.37 2.42
N ILE A 174 5.56 -14.87 2.15
CA ILE A 174 5.75 -16.21 1.56
C ILE A 174 5.26 -17.32 2.50
N ARG A 175 5.54 -17.23 3.81
CA ARG A 175 5.10 -18.23 4.79
C ARG A 175 3.58 -18.39 4.81
N VAL A 176 2.85 -17.26 4.76
CA VAL A 176 1.39 -17.30 4.83
C VAL A 176 0.71 -17.55 3.48
N LEU A 177 1.44 -17.44 2.37
CA LEU A 177 0.96 -17.77 1.03
C LEU A 177 0.92 -19.29 0.85
N LYS A 178 -0.16 -19.82 0.29
CA LYS A 178 -0.28 -21.22 -0.06
C LYS A 178 0.69 -21.62 -1.16
N PRO A 179 1.16 -22.89 -1.20
CA PRO A 179 1.85 -23.40 -2.38
C PRO A 179 1.00 -23.18 -3.66
N GLY A 180 1.61 -22.60 -4.69
CA GLY A 180 0.92 -22.21 -5.93
C GLY A 180 0.03 -20.97 -5.82
N GLY A 181 0.00 -20.29 -4.67
CA GLY A 181 -0.68 -19.02 -4.49
C GLY A 181 0.01 -17.86 -5.23
N GLU A 182 -0.70 -16.77 -5.44
CA GLU A 182 -0.23 -15.64 -6.25
C GLU A 182 0.15 -14.45 -5.35
N LEU A 183 1.24 -13.78 -5.70
CA LEU A 183 1.70 -12.56 -5.03
C LEU A 183 1.67 -11.40 -6.01
N TYR A 184 0.98 -10.31 -5.64
CA TYR A 184 1.11 -9.01 -6.28
C TYR A 184 1.77 -8.04 -5.32
N CYS A 185 3.01 -7.65 -5.63
CA CYS A 185 3.79 -6.71 -4.82
C CYS A 185 4.26 -5.52 -5.66
N CYS A 186 4.09 -4.32 -5.12
CA CYS A 186 4.51 -3.07 -5.75
C CYS A 186 5.21 -2.19 -4.73
N VAL A 187 6.39 -1.69 -5.07
CA VAL A 187 7.20 -0.78 -4.25
C VAL A 187 7.70 0.39 -5.10
N PRO A 188 7.94 1.57 -4.52
CA PRO A 188 8.50 2.71 -5.24
C PRO A 188 9.97 2.47 -5.59
N PHE A 189 10.40 3.07 -6.71
CA PHE A 189 11.82 3.17 -7.08
C PHE A 189 12.28 4.64 -7.10
N LEU A 190 11.74 5.46 -7.98
CA LEU A 190 12.14 6.87 -8.13
C LEU A 190 11.07 7.80 -7.51
N GLN A 191 10.80 7.62 -6.24
CA GLN A 191 9.90 8.52 -5.51
C GLN A 191 10.69 9.28 -4.44
N PRO A 192 10.37 10.57 -4.22
CA PRO A 192 10.89 11.33 -3.10
C PRO A 192 10.57 10.65 -1.77
N TYR A 193 11.31 10.99 -0.73
CA TYR A 193 10.98 10.53 0.63
C TYR A 193 9.55 10.93 0.99
N HIS A 194 8.79 9.98 1.48
CA HIS A 194 7.40 10.17 1.92
C HIS A 194 7.12 9.28 3.14
N GLY A 195 7.21 9.83 4.35
CA GLY A 195 7.03 9.06 5.56
C GLY A 195 5.56 8.82 5.92
N TYR A 196 5.18 7.53 6.19
CA TYR A 196 3.92 7.13 6.79
C TYR A 196 4.09 6.03 7.84
N PRO A 197 4.63 6.31 9.02
CA PRO A 197 5.43 7.47 9.41
C PRO A 197 6.87 7.42 8.90
N ASN A 198 7.35 6.27 8.46
CA ASN A 198 8.72 6.05 8.03
C ASN A 198 8.78 5.66 6.55
N HIS A 199 9.91 5.94 5.90
CA HIS A 199 10.25 5.48 4.57
C HIS A 199 11.70 5.02 4.60
N TYR A 200 11.91 3.71 4.55
CA TYR A 200 13.23 3.11 4.72
C TYR A 200 13.91 2.79 3.40
N TYR A 201 13.13 2.37 2.38
CA TYR A 201 13.68 1.80 1.17
C TYR A 201 12.93 2.23 -0.08
N ASN A 202 13.67 2.60 -1.12
CA ASN A 202 13.21 2.55 -2.51
C ASN A 202 13.91 1.38 -3.20
N MET A 203 13.22 0.65 -4.07
CA MET A 203 13.73 -0.60 -4.63
C MET A 203 13.70 -0.59 -6.15
N THR A 204 14.79 -1.08 -6.76
CA THR A 204 14.81 -1.42 -8.19
C THR A 204 13.97 -2.68 -8.43
N ALA A 205 13.62 -2.95 -9.69
CA ALA A 205 12.98 -4.21 -10.07
C ALA A 205 13.76 -5.45 -9.60
N GLN A 206 15.08 -5.42 -9.70
CA GLN A 206 15.97 -6.50 -9.21
C GLN A 206 15.95 -6.59 -7.68
N GLY A 207 15.93 -5.44 -6.98
CA GLY A 207 15.83 -5.41 -5.52
C GLY A 207 14.51 -6.00 -5.02
N LEU A 208 13.40 -5.69 -5.68
CA LEU A 208 12.10 -6.28 -5.36
C LEU A 208 12.08 -7.80 -5.54
N VAL A 209 12.59 -8.31 -6.66
CA VAL A 209 12.70 -9.77 -6.89
C VAL A 209 13.61 -10.43 -5.85
N ASN A 210 14.74 -9.79 -5.52
CA ASN A 210 15.69 -10.31 -4.55
C ASN A 210 15.11 -10.43 -3.10
N LEU A 211 14.11 -9.62 -2.75
CA LEU A 211 13.44 -9.75 -1.45
C LEU A 211 12.80 -11.12 -1.23
N PHE A 212 12.27 -11.70 -2.30
CA PHE A 212 11.56 -12.99 -2.25
C PHE A 212 12.47 -14.17 -2.63
N GLY A 213 13.59 -13.91 -3.31
CA GLY A 213 14.60 -14.89 -3.69
C GLY A 213 14.03 -16.07 -4.48
N GLU A 214 14.48 -17.28 -4.17
CA GLU A 214 14.07 -18.53 -4.83
C GLU A 214 12.69 -19.03 -4.38
N ALA A 215 12.06 -18.36 -3.43
CA ALA A 215 10.75 -18.79 -2.91
C ALA A 215 9.60 -18.52 -3.87
N ILE A 216 9.82 -17.72 -4.93
CA ILE A 216 8.83 -17.37 -5.95
C ILE A 216 9.32 -17.72 -7.35
N SER A 217 8.36 -18.02 -8.23
CA SER A 217 8.55 -18.00 -9.68
C SER A 217 7.99 -16.68 -10.22
N VAL A 218 8.84 -15.86 -10.81
CA VAL A 218 8.43 -14.53 -11.30
C VAL A 218 7.76 -14.66 -12.67
N ASP A 219 6.48 -14.32 -12.75
CA ASP A 219 5.75 -14.29 -14.03
C ASP A 219 6.10 -13.03 -14.83
N SER A 220 6.12 -11.86 -14.18
CA SER A 220 6.50 -10.59 -14.82
C SER A 220 6.94 -9.56 -13.77
N VAL A 221 7.77 -8.60 -14.21
CA VAL A 221 8.01 -7.34 -13.52
C VAL A 221 7.71 -6.22 -14.50
N ASP A 222 6.72 -5.41 -14.20
CA ASP A 222 6.16 -4.44 -15.15
C ASP A 222 5.65 -3.19 -14.45
N VAL A 223 5.18 -2.21 -15.23
CA VAL A 223 4.63 -0.94 -14.76
C VAL A 223 3.18 -0.78 -15.21
N THR A 224 2.37 -0.13 -14.40
CA THR A 224 0.99 0.25 -14.73
C THR A 224 0.89 1.76 -14.89
N ASP A 225 -0.23 2.25 -15.42
CA ASP A 225 -0.47 3.71 -15.58
C ASP A 225 -0.29 4.51 -14.29
N LYS A 226 -0.45 3.88 -13.13
CA LYS A 226 -0.29 4.53 -11.82
C LYS A 226 1.16 4.66 -11.33
N ILE A 227 2.12 4.04 -12.06
CA ILE A 227 3.54 4.02 -11.68
C ILE A 227 4.48 4.28 -12.87
N LEU A 228 3.98 4.87 -13.94
CA LEU A 228 4.78 5.33 -15.08
C LEU A 228 5.79 6.41 -14.66
N PRO A 229 6.91 6.58 -15.40
CA PRO A 229 7.95 7.55 -15.06
C PRO A 229 7.47 8.99 -14.86
N ILE A 230 6.35 9.35 -15.51
CA ILE A 230 5.76 10.70 -15.37
C ILE A 230 5.35 11.02 -13.93
N TRP A 231 4.93 10.02 -13.14
CA TRP A 231 4.59 10.21 -11.74
C TRP A 231 5.80 10.64 -10.91
N SER A 232 6.95 9.97 -11.11
CA SER A 232 8.20 10.30 -10.43
C SER A 232 8.67 11.70 -10.80
N LEU A 233 8.70 12.03 -12.10
CA LEU A 233 9.10 13.34 -12.58
C LEU A 233 8.19 14.45 -12.01
N THR A 234 6.88 14.26 -12.09
CA THR A 234 5.91 15.23 -11.58
C THR A 234 6.06 15.43 -10.07
N TRP A 235 6.19 14.36 -9.31
CA TRP A 235 6.36 14.44 -7.86
C TRP A 235 7.65 15.14 -7.47
N ILE A 236 8.78 14.81 -8.11
CA ILE A 236 10.07 15.48 -7.87
C ILE A 236 9.96 16.97 -8.17
N LEU A 237 9.42 17.36 -9.31
CA LEU A 237 9.29 18.78 -9.69
C LEU A 237 8.33 19.56 -8.78
N GLN A 238 7.20 18.95 -8.41
CA GLN A 238 6.25 19.57 -7.49
C GLN A 238 6.86 19.77 -6.10
N SER A 239 7.56 18.75 -5.58
CA SER A 239 8.22 18.84 -4.29
C SER A 239 9.37 19.84 -4.31
N TRP A 240 10.15 19.88 -5.38
CA TRP A 240 11.21 20.87 -5.55
C TRP A 240 10.63 22.29 -5.54
N ALA A 241 9.64 22.56 -6.39
CA ALA A 241 8.97 23.87 -6.45
C ALA A 241 8.34 24.29 -5.12
N SER A 242 7.81 23.32 -4.33
CA SER A 242 7.25 23.59 -3.00
C SER A 242 8.30 23.99 -1.96
N GLY A 243 9.55 23.61 -2.17
CA GLY A 243 10.68 23.98 -1.30
C GLY A 243 11.32 25.33 -1.65
N LEU A 244 10.81 26.04 -2.66
CA LEU A 244 11.30 27.34 -3.11
C LEU A 244 10.25 28.43 -2.84
N GLU A 245 10.72 29.68 -2.68
CA GLU A 245 9.87 30.83 -2.41
C GLU A 245 10.15 32.00 -3.36
N GLY A 246 9.18 32.92 -3.47
CA GLY A 246 9.29 34.18 -4.21
C GLY A 246 9.73 33.99 -5.65
N ASN A 247 10.54 34.92 -6.15
CA ASN A 247 11.02 34.94 -7.53
C ASN A 247 11.80 33.67 -7.91
N VAL A 248 12.53 33.05 -6.96
CA VAL A 248 13.29 31.82 -7.23
C VAL A 248 12.36 30.68 -7.62
N ARG A 249 11.21 30.56 -6.94
CA ARG A 249 10.17 29.60 -7.30
C ARG A 249 9.53 29.92 -8.65
N GLU A 250 9.25 31.20 -8.91
CA GLU A 250 8.67 31.65 -10.19
C GLU A 250 9.62 31.35 -11.35
N ASP A 251 10.89 31.69 -11.22
CA ASP A 251 11.92 31.40 -12.22
C ASP A 251 12.06 29.90 -12.49
N PHE A 252 12.09 29.07 -11.41
CA PHE A 252 12.15 27.63 -11.55
C PHE A 252 10.95 27.07 -12.33
N LEU A 253 9.74 27.57 -12.09
CA LEU A 253 8.53 27.12 -12.78
C LEU A 253 8.47 27.54 -14.27
N GLN A 254 9.29 28.50 -14.70
CA GLN A 254 9.41 28.90 -16.11
C GLN A 254 10.50 28.12 -16.85
N MET A 255 11.30 27.30 -16.16
CA MET A 255 12.36 26.51 -16.80
C MET A 255 11.76 25.46 -17.73
N ARG A 256 12.45 25.21 -18.83
CA ARG A 256 12.08 24.18 -19.81
C ARG A 256 12.79 22.87 -19.46
N VAL A 257 12.23 21.76 -19.88
CA VAL A 257 12.88 20.44 -19.76
C VAL A 257 14.31 20.47 -20.35
N ALA A 258 14.50 21.18 -21.46
CA ALA A 258 15.82 21.33 -22.11
C ALA A 258 16.88 21.94 -21.19
N ASP A 259 16.48 22.78 -20.24
CA ASP A 259 17.38 23.45 -19.32
C ASP A 259 18.00 22.47 -18.29
N PHE A 260 17.40 21.29 -18.10
CA PHE A 260 17.86 20.24 -17.19
C PHE A 260 18.60 19.08 -17.87
N LEU A 261 18.70 19.08 -19.22
CA LEU A 261 19.34 17.98 -19.95
C LEU A 261 20.88 18.09 -20.05
N GLY A 262 21.46 19.19 -19.53
CA GLY A 262 22.89 19.43 -19.48
C GLY A 262 23.60 18.74 -18.30
N SER A 263 24.82 19.18 -18.02
CA SER A 263 25.54 18.72 -16.85
C SER A 263 24.91 19.24 -15.56
N PRO A 264 24.63 18.40 -14.54
CA PRO A 264 24.18 18.87 -13.24
C PRO A 264 25.13 19.86 -12.58
N MET A 265 26.42 19.83 -12.94
CA MET A 265 27.44 20.75 -12.42
C MET A 265 27.14 22.21 -12.78
N ASP A 266 26.48 22.45 -13.91
CA ASP A 266 26.15 23.79 -14.39
C ASP A 266 25.09 24.47 -13.52
N HIS A 267 24.33 23.67 -12.75
CA HIS A 267 23.23 24.12 -11.89
C HIS A 267 23.61 24.29 -10.41
N LEU A 268 24.77 23.76 -9.98
CA LEU A 268 25.12 23.68 -8.55
C LEU A 268 25.09 25.03 -7.81
N ASN A 269 25.35 26.14 -8.49
CA ASN A 269 25.36 27.48 -7.89
C ASN A 269 24.07 28.27 -8.11
N SER A 270 23.07 27.67 -8.74
CA SER A 270 21.79 28.32 -9.02
C SER A 270 20.95 28.46 -7.78
N ALA A 271 20.20 29.54 -7.67
CA ALA A 271 19.36 29.84 -6.51
C ALA A 271 18.31 28.73 -6.25
N TYR A 272 17.73 28.17 -7.30
CA TYR A 272 16.76 27.06 -7.17
C TYR A 272 17.38 25.74 -6.66
N VAL A 273 18.70 25.60 -6.67
CA VAL A 273 19.43 24.47 -6.05
C VAL A 273 19.84 24.85 -4.60
N ARG A 274 20.40 26.05 -4.40
CA ARG A 274 20.99 26.45 -3.12
C ARG A 274 19.98 26.89 -2.07
N ASN A 275 18.78 27.31 -2.47
CA ASN A 275 17.76 27.80 -1.54
C ASN A 275 16.84 26.68 -1.01
N LEU A 276 17.06 25.42 -1.38
CA LEU A 276 16.36 24.30 -0.76
C LEU A 276 16.82 24.11 0.69
N SER A 277 15.88 23.83 1.58
CA SER A 277 16.20 23.49 2.97
C SER A 277 16.99 22.18 3.06
N HIS A 278 17.58 21.91 4.21
CA HIS A 278 18.28 20.63 4.45
C HIS A 278 17.31 19.44 4.31
N GLU A 279 16.10 19.56 4.88
CA GLU A 279 15.07 18.53 4.83
C GLU A 279 14.63 18.29 3.38
N LYS A 280 14.43 19.36 2.59
CA LYS A 280 14.05 19.24 1.19
C LYS A 280 15.16 18.61 0.34
N ASN A 281 16.40 18.91 0.64
CA ASN A 281 17.54 18.26 0.01
C ASN A 281 17.58 16.75 0.33
N LEU A 282 17.34 16.35 1.59
CA LEU A 282 17.26 14.92 1.95
C LEU A 282 16.07 14.22 1.30
N GLU A 283 14.92 14.90 1.19
CA GLU A 283 13.72 14.37 0.53
C GLU A 283 13.96 14.05 -0.94
N LEU A 284 14.70 14.91 -1.65
CA LEU A 284 14.87 14.86 -3.11
C LEU A 284 16.24 14.34 -3.57
N ALA A 285 17.15 14.05 -2.65
CA ALA A 285 18.53 13.67 -2.98
C ALA A 285 18.61 12.44 -3.88
N SER A 286 19.50 12.47 -4.84
CA SER A 286 19.83 11.31 -5.67
C SER A 286 20.47 10.17 -4.87
N ALA A 287 21.16 10.52 -3.76
CA ALA A 287 21.78 9.60 -2.81
C ALA A 287 22.01 10.31 -1.48
N CYS A 288 22.15 9.55 -0.41
CA CYS A 288 22.58 10.04 0.89
C CYS A 288 23.82 9.27 1.35
N PHE A 289 24.59 9.85 2.29
CA PHE A 289 25.72 9.17 2.90
C PHE A 289 25.57 9.10 4.41
N LEU A 290 26.09 8.03 5.00
CA LEU A 290 26.18 7.85 6.44
C LEU A 290 27.62 7.93 6.91
N LYS A 291 27.88 8.75 7.95
CA LYS A 291 29.13 8.75 8.69
C LYS A 291 28.86 8.33 10.13
N ALA A 292 29.43 7.23 10.56
CA ALA A 292 29.17 6.65 11.87
C ALA A 292 30.44 6.05 12.50
N LYS A 293 30.36 5.75 13.80
CA LYS A 293 31.38 4.97 14.53
C LYS A 293 30.71 3.77 15.18
N LYS A 294 31.42 2.64 15.25
CA LYS A 294 30.98 1.48 16.02
C LYS A 294 30.90 1.85 17.51
N LYS A 295 29.80 1.48 18.17
CA LYS A 295 29.70 1.64 19.64
C LYS A 295 30.80 0.82 20.32
N ILE A 296 31.39 1.39 21.38
CA ILE A 296 32.25 0.64 22.28
C ILE A 296 31.31 -0.23 23.11
N SER A 297 31.44 -1.55 23.00
CA SER A 297 30.69 -2.54 23.77
C SER A 297 31.21 -2.59 25.21
#